data_07f4baef34092ddea95b7e37241c0430
#
_entry.id   07f4baef34092ddea95b7e37241c0430
#
_cell.length_a   1.000
_cell.length_b   1.000
_cell.length_c   1.000
_cell.angle_alpha   90.00
_cell.angle_beta   90.00
_cell.angle_gamma   90.00
#
_symmetry.space_group_name_H-M   'P 1'
#
loop_
_entity.id
_entity.type
_entity.pdbx_description
1 polymer ?
#
loop_
_entity_poly.entity_id
_entity_poly.type
_entity_poly.pdbx_seq_one_letter_code
_entity_poly.pdbx_strand_id
1 'polypeptide(L)'
;MTVEVNIDRGIGIHLVGLADVAVKESLLRTTTALQSLGYHIPGKRIVINLAPADLHKNGSGYDLPIAIGIIAASGQVDLPLCERYMLMGELGLDGSVRDIPGALPFAELSAQEGLEGIVLPKASALEAAELHQNRIYGVKTLDDVVRILSGGESDDLLIWNSQSYRGLTSGEGSQGGGSLHGIPDFADIIGQEGAKRGMEIAAAGAHNLAMIGPPGSGKSSLAKALAGILPPMTREESLMTSKIFSIAGKGNLRFGLMNSRPFRAPHYSASLAAIIGGGAGDNIIPGEVSLAHNGVLFCDEAAQMPRSVIEALRGPIEDRKVVISRLKAKVEYPSSFMLVLASNPCPCGYWGVGDRCTCTPTQRLNYLARLSGPIMDRIDIQLLVPCLSALELSRLKALEQRPAESSAVVAARVASAREIQQRRLKGTGIFTNAEMDNKLIERFCPLSDECSQLLISIMEKLGLSMRAYFRIIKVARTIADLALSQDIKPEHISEAAAYRFLDRQNGPGW
;
A
#
# COMPACT_ATOMS: atom_id res chain seq x y z
N MET A 1 4.22 -17.05 19.38
CA MET A 1 4.78 -18.41 19.16
C MET A 1 5.93 -18.59 20.14
N THR A 2 6.00 -19.77 20.78
CA THR A 2 7.03 -20.06 21.80
C THR A 2 7.98 -21.13 21.27
N VAL A 3 9.30 -20.93 21.45
CA VAL A 3 10.33 -21.92 21.17
C VAL A 3 10.73 -22.55 22.50
N GLU A 4 10.45 -23.84 22.68
CA GLU A 4 10.75 -24.59 23.88
C GLU A 4 11.88 -25.56 23.57
N VAL A 5 12.94 -25.58 24.38
CA VAL A 5 14.06 -26.49 24.18
C VAL A 5 14.26 -27.31 25.44
N ASN A 6 14.33 -28.64 25.28
CA ASN A 6 14.60 -29.57 26.34
C ASN A 6 15.77 -30.52 25.97
N ILE A 7 16.64 -30.78 26.93
CA ILE A 7 17.78 -31.68 26.75
C ILE A 7 17.64 -32.88 27.70
N ASP A 8 17.50 -34.07 27.14
CA ASP A 8 17.22 -35.31 27.86
C ASP A 8 18.19 -36.46 27.44
N ARG A 9 18.04 -37.60 28.08
CA ARG A 9 18.83 -38.78 27.75
C ARG A 9 18.52 -39.29 26.35
N GLY A 10 19.55 -39.58 25.58
CA GLY A 10 19.43 -40.03 24.17
C GLY A 10 20.39 -39.27 23.25
N ILE A 11 20.27 -39.45 21.95
CA ILE A 11 21.14 -38.85 20.96
C ILE A 11 20.28 -38.20 19.86
N GLY A 12 20.73 -37.04 19.35
CA GLY A 12 20.18 -36.38 18.19
C GLY A 12 19.34 -35.13 18.54
N ILE A 13 19.06 -34.34 17.50
CA ILE A 13 18.24 -33.13 17.57
C ILE A 13 16.91 -33.39 16.90
N HIS A 14 15.82 -33.19 17.61
CA HIS A 14 14.46 -33.43 17.16
C HIS A 14 13.66 -32.13 17.16
N LEU A 15 13.12 -31.76 16.01
CA LEU A 15 12.25 -30.60 15.85
C LEU A 15 10.79 -31.08 15.81
N VAL A 16 9.98 -30.54 16.71
CA VAL A 16 8.55 -30.82 16.85
C VAL A 16 7.75 -29.56 16.51
N GLY A 17 6.59 -29.72 15.88
CA GLY A 17 5.77 -28.64 15.33
C GLY A 17 5.78 -28.68 13.80
N LEU A 18 4.79 -28.04 13.18
CA LEU A 18 4.64 -28.02 11.72
C LEU A 18 5.71 -27.07 11.07
N ALA A 19 6.97 -27.47 11.12
CA ALA A 19 8.10 -26.74 10.54
C ALA A 19 8.20 -27.03 9.02
N ASP A 20 8.40 -25.97 8.22
CA ASP A 20 8.70 -26.09 6.80
C ASP A 20 10.16 -26.55 6.55
N VAL A 21 10.55 -26.60 5.27
CA VAL A 21 11.92 -26.99 4.89
C VAL A 21 12.94 -25.95 5.41
N ALA A 22 12.62 -24.66 5.34
CA ALA A 22 13.50 -23.59 5.77
C ALA A 22 13.78 -23.63 7.29
N VAL A 23 12.76 -23.94 8.10
CA VAL A 23 12.91 -24.12 9.55
C VAL A 23 13.67 -25.40 9.89
N LYS A 24 13.55 -26.46 9.06
CA LYS A 24 14.38 -27.67 9.25
C LYS A 24 15.84 -27.43 8.90
N GLU A 25 16.13 -26.64 7.86
CA GLU A 25 17.49 -26.21 7.50
C GLU A 25 18.09 -25.28 8.55
N SER A 26 17.24 -24.52 9.27
CA SER A 26 17.61 -23.68 10.42
C SER A 26 18.45 -24.43 11.45
N LEU A 27 18.14 -25.69 11.72
CA LEU A 27 18.93 -26.49 12.67
C LEU A 27 20.38 -26.65 12.26
N LEU A 28 20.65 -26.84 10.97
CA LEU A 28 22.01 -26.98 10.49
C LEU A 28 22.78 -25.66 10.61
N ARG A 29 22.14 -24.55 10.25
CA ARG A 29 22.74 -23.21 10.42
C ARG A 29 23.00 -22.91 11.88
N THR A 30 22.00 -23.12 12.76
CA THR A 30 22.09 -22.88 14.21
C THR A 30 23.19 -23.70 14.86
N THR A 31 23.26 -25.00 14.58
CA THR A 31 24.30 -25.85 15.15
C THR A 31 25.71 -25.46 14.68
N THR A 32 25.87 -25.11 13.42
CA THR A 32 27.15 -24.65 12.88
C THR A 32 27.55 -23.30 13.49
N ALA A 33 26.61 -22.34 13.59
CA ALA A 33 26.87 -21.05 14.19
C ALA A 33 27.28 -21.17 15.68
N LEU A 34 26.57 -22.00 16.45
CA LEU A 34 26.93 -22.27 17.86
C LEU A 34 28.34 -22.83 18.00
N GLN A 35 28.71 -23.81 17.16
CA GLN A 35 30.03 -24.41 17.17
C GLN A 35 31.15 -23.41 16.78
N SER A 36 30.87 -22.55 15.78
CA SER A 36 31.85 -21.53 15.34
C SER A 36 32.16 -20.49 16.43
N LEU A 37 31.20 -20.23 17.31
CA LEU A 37 31.35 -19.33 18.48
C LEU A 37 31.85 -20.03 19.75
N GLY A 38 32.18 -21.34 19.67
CA GLY A 38 32.72 -22.11 20.80
C GLY A 38 31.66 -22.66 21.75
N TYR A 39 30.37 -22.54 21.43
CA TYR A 39 29.31 -23.19 22.20
C TYR A 39 29.28 -24.69 21.92
N HIS A 40 29.07 -25.47 22.95
CA HIS A 40 29.08 -26.92 22.85
C HIS A 40 27.66 -27.46 22.58
N ILE A 41 27.50 -28.28 21.56
CA ILE A 41 26.26 -29.00 21.35
C ILE A 41 26.26 -30.24 22.22
N PRO A 42 25.38 -30.36 23.22
CA PRO A 42 25.36 -31.54 24.08
C PRO A 42 25.17 -32.82 23.28
N GLY A 43 25.96 -33.84 23.53
CA GLY A 43 25.83 -35.18 22.96
C GLY A 43 24.62 -35.96 23.49
N LYS A 44 23.55 -35.24 23.85
CA LYS A 44 22.27 -35.75 24.38
C LYS A 44 21.15 -35.55 23.36
N ARG A 45 19.96 -36.05 23.66
CA ARG A 45 18.78 -35.79 22.88
C ARG A 45 18.29 -34.35 23.15
N ILE A 46 18.28 -33.51 22.10
CA ILE A 46 17.76 -32.15 22.15
C ILE A 46 16.41 -32.17 21.47
N VAL A 47 15.34 -31.78 22.15
CA VAL A 47 13.99 -31.63 21.59
C VAL A 47 13.65 -30.17 21.55
N ILE A 48 13.35 -29.67 20.36
CA ILE A 48 12.93 -28.29 20.09
C ILE A 48 11.48 -28.32 19.68
N ASN A 49 10.60 -27.76 20.51
CA ASN A 49 9.18 -27.65 20.22
C ASN A 49 8.83 -26.22 19.80
N LEU A 50 8.19 -26.09 18.65
CA LEU A 50 7.67 -24.81 18.15
C LEU A 50 6.15 -24.77 18.41
N ALA A 51 5.75 -24.17 19.52
CA ALA A 51 4.34 -24.06 19.92
C ALA A 51 3.66 -22.80 19.34
N PRO A 52 2.34 -22.86 19.03
CA PRO A 52 1.44 -24.02 19.05
C PRO A 52 1.65 -24.96 17.85
N ALA A 53 1.32 -26.23 18.00
CA ALA A 53 1.62 -27.27 17.01
C ALA A 53 0.72 -27.23 15.75
N ASP A 54 -0.40 -26.57 15.81
CA ASP A 54 -1.40 -26.43 14.72
C ASP A 54 -1.05 -25.37 13.68
N LEU A 55 -0.12 -24.46 14.00
CA LEU A 55 0.34 -23.42 13.08
C LEU A 55 1.58 -23.86 12.32
N HIS A 56 1.59 -23.65 11.00
CA HIS A 56 2.78 -23.81 10.17
C HIS A 56 3.81 -22.71 10.45
N LYS A 57 5.08 -23.11 10.57
CA LYS A 57 6.20 -22.22 10.81
C LYS A 57 7.03 -22.10 9.55
N ASN A 58 7.12 -20.88 9.03
CA ASN A 58 7.79 -20.56 7.78
C ASN A 58 8.89 -19.54 7.99
N GLY A 59 9.97 -19.68 7.23
CA GLY A 59 11.06 -18.73 7.17
C GLY A 59 12.18 -18.99 8.19
N SER A 60 13.25 -18.20 8.06
CA SER A 60 14.51 -18.34 8.81
C SER A 60 14.58 -17.54 10.11
N GLY A 61 13.55 -16.75 10.42
CA GLY A 61 13.54 -15.90 11.63
C GLY A 61 13.60 -16.65 12.96
N TYR A 62 13.43 -17.97 12.95
CA TYR A 62 13.49 -18.83 14.14
C TYR A 62 14.91 -19.28 14.49
N ASP A 63 15.91 -19.05 13.63
CA ASP A 63 17.29 -19.47 13.87
C ASP A 63 17.79 -18.92 15.21
N LEU A 64 17.60 -17.63 15.44
CA LEU A 64 18.04 -16.94 16.64
C LEU A 64 17.38 -17.48 17.92
N PRO A 65 16.04 -17.57 18.03
CA PRO A 65 15.41 -18.11 19.24
C PRO A 65 15.72 -19.60 19.46
N ILE A 66 15.95 -20.39 18.42
CA ILE A 66 16.40 -21.79 18.55
C ILE A 66 17.81 -21.85 19.14
N ALA A 67 18.74 -21.01 18.65
CA ALA A 67 20.12 -20.96 19.17
C ALA A 67 20.15 -20.59 20.67
N ILE A 68 19.44 -19.54 21.03
CA ILE A 68 19.33 -19.09 22.42
C ILE A 68 18.69 -20.17 23.31
N GLY A 69 17.65 -20.84 22.83
CA GLY A 69 16.99 -21.95 23.52
C GLY A 69 17.96 -23.12 23.78
N ILE A 70 18.86 -23.46 22.85
CA ILE A 70 19.88 -24.49 23.03
C ILE A 70 20.92 -24.05 24.07
N ILE A 71 21.40 -22.80 24.00
CA ILE A 71 22.39 -22.26 24.99
C ILE A 71 21.78 -22.30 26.41
N ALA A 72 20.57 -21.79 26.57
CA ALA A 72 19.87 -21.75 27.84
C ALA A 72 19.65 -23.18 28.43
N ALA A 73 19.10 -24.09 27.62
CA ALA A 73 18.79 -25.46 28.04
C ALA A 73 20.06 -26.29 28.36
N SER A 74 21.20 -25.98 27.73
CA SER A 74 22.47 -26.64 28.00
C SER A 74 23.17 -26.12 29.25
N GLY A 75 22.73 -25.01 29.82
CA GLY A 75 23.32 -24.41 31.02
C GLY A 75 24.73 -23.84 30.84
N GLN A 76 25.14 -23.57 29.60
CA GLN A 76 26.46 -23.01 29.29
C GLN A 76 26.56 -21.53 29.67
N VAL A 77 25.45 -20.82 29.58
CA VAL A 77 25.31 -19.41 29.96
C VAL A 77 23.96 -19.26 30.68
N ASP A 78 23.97 -18.49 31.77
CA ASP A 78 22.74 -18.10 32.46
C ASP A 78 22.08 -16.93 31.73
N LEU A 79 20.83 -17.10 31.31
CA LEU A 79 20.05 -16.14 30.51
C LEU A 79 18.74 -15.75 31.21
N PRO A 80 18.80 -15.06 32.36
CA PRO A 80 17.64 -14.77 33.21
C PRO A 80 16.59 -13.88 32.52
N LEU A 81 16.94 -13.18 31.43
CA LEU A 81 16.05 -12.31 30.71
C LEU A 81 15.41 -12.96 29.45
N CYS A 82 15.69 -14.25 29.22
CA CYS A 82 15.28 -14.94 27.98
C CYS A 82 13.76 -14.89 27.75
N GLU A 83 12.93 -15.04 28.79
CA GLU A 83 11.47 -15.03 28.70
C GLU A 83 10.86 -13.62 28.65
N ARG A 84 11.67 -12.59 28.88
CA ARG A 84 11.19 -11.19 28.93
C ARG A 84 11.25 -10.48 27.59
N TYR A 85 11.99 -11.03 26.63
CA TYR A 85 12.22 -10.45 25.31
C TYR A 85 11.74 -11.36 24.19
N MET A 86 11.15 -10.76 23.14
CA MET A 86 10.92 -11.45 21.88
C MET A 86 12.23 -11.48 21.08
N LEU A 87 12.54 -12.62 20.48
CA LEU A 87 13.76 -12.82 19.71
C LEU A 87 13.39 -13.21 18.27
N MET A 88 13.95 -12.51 17.28
CA MET A 88 13.76 -12.83 15.88
C MET A 88 15.03 -12.50 15.09
N GLY A 89 15.48 -13.42 14.24
CA GLY A 89 16.63 -13.21 13.38
C GLY A 89 17.08 -14.48 12.67
N GLU A 90 17.64 -14.33 11.47
CA GLU A 90 18.31 -15.42 10.76
C GLU A 90 19.79 -15.47 11.18
N LEU A 91 20.36 -16.66 11.36
CA LEU A 91 21.77 -16.81 11.71
C LEU A 91 22.63 -17.14 10.47
N GLY A 92 23.74 -16.42 10.33
CA GLY A 92 24.85 -16.84 9.51
C GLY A 92 25.63 -17.97 10.16
N LEU A 93 26.38 -18.76 9.38
CA LEU A 93 27.22 -19.86 9.89
C LEU A 93 28.35 -19.35 10.82
N ASP A 94 28.70 -18.09 10.72
CA ASP A 94 29.69 -17.38 11.53
C ASP A 94 29.11 -16.75 12.81
N GLY A 95 27.80 -16.98 13.10
CA GLY A 95 27.09 -16.38 14.23
C GLY A 95 26.62 -14.95 14.00
N SER A 96 26.75 -14.41 12.77
CA SER A 96 26.15 -13.13 12.41
C SER A 96 24.62 -13.22 12.39
N VAL A 97 23.93 -12.15 12.82
CA VAL A 97 22.46 -12.06 12.79
C VAL A 97 22.04 -11.23 11.59
N ARG A 98 21.24 -11.83 10.70
CA ARG A 98 20.78 -11.27 9.43
C ARG A 98 19.38 -10.75 9.52
N ASP A 99 19.09 -9.73 8.71
CA ASP A 99 17.78 -9.07 8.64
C ASP A 99 16.64 -10.02 8.26
N ILE A 100 15.47 -9.74 8.83
CA ILE A 100 14.23 -10.49 8.59
C ILE A 100 13.12 -9.55 8.11
N PRO A 101 12.21 -10.03 7.27
CA PRO A 101 11.00 -9.28 6.93
C PRO A 101 10.02 -9.25 8.12
N GLY A 102 9.22 -8.18 8.22
CA GLY A 102 8.15 -8.12 9.21
C GLY A 102 8.56 -7.59 10.58
N ALA A 103 9.64 -6.83 10.71
CA ALA A 103 10.11 -6.29 11.98
C ALA A 103 9.06 -5.43 12.71
N LEU A 104 8.32 -4.57 11.97
CA LEU A 104 7.26 -3.74 12.55
C LEU A 104 6.12 -4.55 13.20
N PRO A 105 5.49 -5.53 12.52
CA PRO A 105 4.50 -6.39 13.14
C PRO A 105 5.02 -7.18 14.35
N PHE A 106 6.25 -7.64 14.32
CA PHE A 106 6.84 -8.37 15.46
C PHE A 106 7.04 -7.47 16.68
N ALA A 107 7.51 -6.24 16.48
CA ALA A 107 7.69 -5.30 17.59
C ALA A 107 6.32 -4.87 18.18
N GLU A 108 5.29 -4.69 17.35
CA GLU A 108 3.94 -4.43 17.83
C GLU A 108 3.40 -5.61 18.67
N LEU A 109 3.57 -6.83 18.16
CA LEU A 109 3.17 -8.04 18.90
C LEU A 109 3.89 -8.16 20.25
N SER A 110 5.20 -7.87 20.28
CA SER A 110 5.97 -7.88 21.52
C SER A 110 5.40 -6.93 22.58
N ALA A 111 4.93 -5.76 22.16
CA ALA A 111 4.31 -4.80 23.06
C ALA A 111 2.90 -5.25 23.50
N GLN A 112 2.10 -5.84 22.60
CA GLN A 112 0.76 -6.37 22.90
C GLN A 112 0.80 -7.55 23.90
N GLU A 113 1.81 -8.40 23.78
CA GLU A 113 2.06 -9.53 24.72
C GLU A 113 2.64 -9.06 26.06
N GLY A 114 2.91 -7.77 26.24
CA GLY A 114 3.41 -7.20 27.49
C GLY A 114 4.87 -7.55 27.79
N LEU A 115 5.66 -7.92 26.77
CA LEU A 115 7.09 -8.19 26.91
C LEU A 115 7.86 -6.88 27.16
N GLU A 116 9.02 -6.97 27.82
CA GLU A 116 9.86 -5.79 28.06
C GLU A 116 10.43 -5.19 26.78
N GLY A 117 10.63 -6.03 25.77
CA GLY A 117 11.13 -5.58 24.48
C GLY A 117 11.34 -6.68 23.46
N ILE A 118 12.03 -6.31 22.39
CA ILE A 118 12.38 -7.20 21.29
C ILE A 118 13.85 -7.05 20.91
N VAL A 119 14.49 -8.15 20.57
CA VAL A 119 15.84 -8.21 20.04
C VAL A 119 15.78 -8.63 18.58
N LEU A 120 16.26 -7.76 17.70
CA LEU A 120 16.19 -7.87 16.24
C LEU A 120 17.57 -7.65 15.62
N PRO A 121 17.81 -8.10 14.39
CA PRO A 121 18.93 -7.64 13.58
C PRO A 121 18.94 -6.10 13.49
N LYS A 122 20.13 -5.49 13.42
CA LYS A 122 20.28 -4.03 13.56
C LYS A 122 19.41 -3.22 12.59
N ALA A 123 19.34 -3.61 11.31
CA ALA A 123 18.52 -2.89 10.34
C ALA A 123 17.02 -3.08 10.59
N SER A 124 16.60 -4.30 10.97
CA SER A 124 15.22 -4.60 11.39
C SER A 124 14.82 -3.86 12.66
N ALA A 125 15.76 -3.69 13.61
CA ALA A 125 15.53 -2.94 14.84
C ALA A 125 15.33 -1.43 14.59
N LEU A 126 16.06 -0.84 13.65
CA LEU A 126 15.86 0.56 13.23
C LEU A 126 14.47 0.78 12.65
N GLU A 127 13.97 -0.17 11.86
CA GLU A 127 12.61 -0.15 11.36
C GLU A 127 11.58 -0.23 12.50
N ALA A 128 11.76 -1.18 13.42
CA ALA A 128 10.87 -1.42 14.55
C ALA A 128 10.83 -0.24 15.54
N ALA A 129 11.91 0.53 15.67
CA ALA A 129 12.01 1.66 16.60
C ALA A 129 10.96 2.76 16.33
N GLU A 130 10.45 2.87 15.12
CA GLU A 130 9.41 3.83 14.75
C GLU A 130 8.06 3.60 15.45
N LEU A 131 7.84 2.42 16.04
CA LEU A 131 6.62 2.15 16.83
C LEU A 131 6.61 2.90 18.18
N HIS A 132 7.78 3.18 18.76
CA HIS A 132 7.93 3.88 20.03
C HIS A 132 7.17 3.22 21.21
N GLN A 133 7.16 1.89 21.28
CA GLN A 133 6.38 1.16 22.28
C GLN A 133 7.24 0.60 23.42
N ASN A 134 7.96 -0.50 23.19
CA ASN A 134 8.79 -1.16 24.19
C ASN A 134 10.29 -1.08 23.84
N ARG A 135 11.19 -1.69 24.64
CA ARG A 135 12.63 -1.66 24.37
C ARG A 135 12.94 -2.41 23.08
N ILE A 136 13.79 -1.82 22.23
CA ILE A 136 14.20 -2.43 20.96
C ILE A 136 15.71 -2.46 20.90
N TYR A 137 16.26 -3.66 20.86
CA TYR A 137 17.69 -3.89 20.71
C TYR A 137 18.03 -4.29 19.29
N GLY A 138 19.12 -3.72 18.76
CA GLY A 138 19.63 -3.99 17.42
C GLY A 138 20.97 -4.70 17.47
N VAL A 139 20.99 -6.00 17.14
CA VAL A 139 22.17 -6.86 17.26
C VAL A 139 22.80 -7.19 15.92
N LYS A 140 24.07 -7.53 15.90
CA LYS A 140 24.81 -8.00 14.74
C LYS A 140 25.27 -9.44 14.87
N THR A 141 25.46 -9.91 16.09
CA THR A 141 26.02 -11.25 16.40
C THR A 141 25.19 -11.94 17.46
N LEU A 142 25.32 -13.26 17.55
CA LEU A 142 24.71 -14.06 18.61
C LEU A 142 25.25 -13.67 19.99
N ASP A 143 26.52 -13.27 20.10
CA ASP A 143 27.13 -12.83 21.35
C ASP A 143 26.49 -11.53 21.88
N ASP A 144 26.07 -10.61 20.99
CA ASP A 144 25.30 -9.42 21.38
C ASP A 144 23.99 -9.83 22.08
N VAL A 145 23.31 -10.86 21.55
CA VAL A 145 22.05 -11.36 22.11
C VAL A 145 22.30 -12.00 23.49
N VAL A 146 23.33 -12.83 23.61
CA VAL A 146 23.71 -13.46 24.89
C VAL A 146 24.04 -12.39 25.93
N ARG A 147 24.75 -11.33 25.55
CA ARG A 147 25.09 -10.19 26.43
C ARG A 147 23.83 -9.49 26.97
N ILE A 148 22.84 -9.25 26.11
CA ILE A 148 21.57 -8.64 26.51
C ILE A 148 20.82 -9.57 27.49
N LEU A 149 20.66 -10.84 27.12
CA LEU A 149 19.84 -11.79 27.88
C LEU A 149 20.46 -12.25 29.22
N SER A 150 21.79 -12.16 29.35
CA SER A 150 22.48 -12.40 30.62
C SER A 150 22.40 -11.23 31.60
N GLY A 151 21.83 -10.08 31.17
CA GLY A 151 21.76 -8.87 31.98
C GLY A 151 23.07 -8.07 32.00
N GLY A 152 23.95 -8.30 31.03
CA GLY A 152 25.17 -7.51 30.82
C GLY A 152 24.90 -6.10 30.34
N GLU A 153 25.90 -5.23 30.42
CA GLU A 153 25.84 -3.87 29.92
C GLU A 153 25.63 -3.90 28.40
N SER A 154 24.48 -3.34 27.91
CA SER A 154 24.02 -3.46 26.53
C SER A 154 23.39 -2.18 25.98
N ASP A 155 23.66 -1.04 26.64
CA ASP A 155 23.12 0.27 26.22
C ASP A 155 23.58 0.68 24.82
N ASP A 156 24.73 0.22 24.34
CA ASP A 156 25.25 0.42 22.99
C ASP A 156 24.44 -0.31 21.90
N LEU A 157 23.68 -1.33 22.29
CA LEU A 157 22.81 -2.12 21.41
C LEU A 157 21.36 -1.64 21.44
N LEU A 158 21.03 -0.78 22.40
CA LEU A 158 19.68 -0.24 22.56
C LEU A 158 19.40 0.80 21.47
N ILE A 159 18.47 0.50 20.57
CA ILE A 159 18.05 1.42 19.50
C ILE A 159 16.97 2.37 20.01
N TRP A 160 16.03 1.86 20.82
CA TRP A 160 14.96 2.68 21.36
C TRP A 160 14.53 2.21 22.76
N ASN A 161 14.28 3.21 23.63
CA ASN A 161 13.53 3.04 24.87
C ASN A 161 12.70 4.32 25.15
N SER A 162 11.71 4.23 26.02
CA SER A 162 10.82 5.35 26.39
C SER A 162 11.54 6.55 27.02
N GLN A 163 12.79 6.38 27.47
CA GLN A 163 13.57 7.42 28.16
C GLN A 163 14.59 8.10 27.26
N SER A 164 15.13 7.39 26.25
CA SER A 164 16.27 7.86 25.41
C SER A 164 15.87 8.71 24.21
N TYR A 165 14.59 8.78 23.83
CA TYR A 165 14.17 9.45 22.59
C TYR A 165 14.24 10.98 22.62
N ARG A 166 14.53 11.61 23.75
CA ARG A 166 14.67 13.08 23.86
C ARG A 166 15.93 13.64 23.20
N GLY A 167 16.87 12.82 22.79
CA GLY A 167 18.18 13.26 22.26
C GLY A 167 18.32 13.24 20.74
N LEU A 168 17.50 12.49 20.01
CA LEU A 168 17.67 12.29 18.56
C LEU A 168 16.80 13.22 17.68
N THR A 169 15.85 13.94 18.28
CA THR A 169 14.97 14.89 17.54
C THR A 169 15.53 16.28 17.37
N SER A 170 16.72 16.59 17.85
CA SER A 170 17.38 17.91 17.75
C SER A 170 18.52 17.98 16.75
N GLY A 171 18.77 16.95 15.97
CA GLY A 171 19.71 16.98 14.85
C GLY A 171 18.97 16.91 13.55
N GLU A 172 18.95 18.04 12.86
CA GLU A 172 18.60 18.27 11.45
C GLU A 172 17.39 17.45 10.97
N GLY A 173 16.27 18.17 10.77
CA GLY A 173 15.06 17.61 10.18
C GLY A 173 15.44 16.64 9.09
N SER A 174 15.25 15.36 9.34
CA SER A 174 15.29 14.34 8.33
C SER A 174 14.16 14.71 7.35
N GLN A 175 14.53 15.51 6.34
CA GLN A 175 13.88 15.47 5.06
C GLN A 175 14.08 14.03 4.53
N GLY A 176 13.47 13.09 5.22
CA GLY A 176 13.10 11.77 4.73
C GLY A 176 11.93 11.90 3.80
N GLY A 177 11.89 12.94 3.01
CA GLY A 177 11.26 12.94 1.73
C GLY A 177 12.00 11.89 0.94
N GLY A 178 11.44 10.69 0.82
CA GLY A 178 11.71 9.83 -0.31
C GLY A 178 11.59 10.78 -1.49
N SER A 179 12.75 11.14 -2.04
CA SER A 179 12.88 12.13 -3.09
C SER A 179 11.81 11.81 -4.12
N LEU A 180 10.91 12.76 -4.38
CA LEU A 180 9.98 12.77 -5.50
C LEU A 180 10.74 12.79 -6.85
N HIS A 181 12.01 12.31 -6.85
CA HIS A 181 12.83 12.18 -8.03
C HIS A 181 12.12 11.28 -9.05
N GLY A 182 11.62 11.90 -10.10
CA GLY A 182 10.90 11.23 -11.19
C GLY A 182 9.38 11.39 -11.17
N ILE A 183 8.77 12.12 -10.20
CA ILE A 183 7.38 12.55 -10.29
C ILE A 183 7.35 13.87 -11.08
N PRO A 184 6.68 13.91 -12.27
CA PRO A 184 6.54 15.14 -13.03
C PRO A 184 5.67 16.16 -12.26
N ASP A 185 6.02 17.42 -12.30
CA ASP A 185 5.17 18.50 -11.79
C ASP A 185 3.99 18.74 -12.76
N PHE A 186 2.84 19.15 -12.25
CA PHE A 186 1.72 19.55 -13.08
C PHE A 186 2.07 20.72 -14.01
N ALA A 187 2.98 21.60 -13.58
CA ALA A 187 3.50 22.67 -14.42
C ALA A 187 4.30 22.16 -15.63
N ASP A 188 4.94 20.98 -15.52
CA ASP A 188 5.70 20.38 -16.63
C ASP A 188 4.80 19.73 -17.69
N ILE A 189 3.53 19.49 -17.36
CA ILE A 189 2.55 18.87 -18.27
C ILE A 189 1.85 19.98 -19.07
N ILE A 190 2.18 20.11 -20.33
CA ILE A 190 1.64 21.14 -21.19
C ILE A 190 0.20 20.83 -21.59
N GLY A 191 -0.72 21.78 -21.41
CA GLY A 191 -2.13 21.61 -21.70
C GLY A 191 -2.81 20.59 -20.78
N GLN A 192 -3.79 19.86 -21.30
CA GLN A 192 -4.55 18.80 -20.59
C GLN A 192 -5.32 19.34 -19.35
N GLU A 193 -5.77 20.60 -19.40
CA GLU A 193 -6.39 21.30 -18.25
C GLU A 193 -7.61 20.54 -17.71
N GLY A 194 -8.44 19.95 -18.58
CA GLY A 194 -9.58 19.12 -18.16
C GLY A 194 -9.15 17.84 -17.43
N ALA A 195 -8.04 17.22 -17.85
CA ALA A 195 -7.51 16.04 -17.18
C ALA A 195 -6.86 16.42 -15.83
N LYS A 196 -6.10 17.51 -15.78
CA LYS A 196 -5.52 18.03 -14.52
C LYS A 196 -6.62 18.35 -13.51
N ARG A 197 -7.70 19.03 -13.93
CA ARG A 197 -8.84 19.34 -13.07
C ARG A 197 -9.53 18.08 -12.56
N GLY A 198 -9.78 17.08 -13.41
CA GLY A 198 -10.34 15.81 -12.99
C GLY A 198 -9.44 15.05 -12.01
N MET A 199 -8.11 15.17 -12.15
CA MET A 199 -7.15 14.60 -11.21
C MET A 199 -7.11 15.33 -9.87
N GLU A 200 -7.22 16.65 -9.86
CA GLU A 200 -7.37 17.43 -8.63
C GLU A 200 -8.60 16.98 -7.84
N ILE A 201 -9.74 16.81 -8.51
CA ILE A 201 -10.98 16.31 -7.90
C ILE A 201 -10.78 14.87 -7.39
N ALA A 202 -10.15 14.02 -8.20
CA ALA A 202 -9.86 12.63 -7.81
C ALA A 202 -8.97 12.58 -6.56
N ALA A 203 -7.89 13.37 -6.50
CA ALA A 203 -7.00 13.47 -5.34
C ALA A 203 -7.73 13.98 -4.10
N ALA A 204 -8.57 15.02 -4.25
CA ALA A 204 -9.32 15.61 -3.16
C ALA A 204 -10.32 14.65 -2.53
N GLY A 205 -11.07 13.89 -3.33
CA GLY A 205 -12.10 12.97 -2.86
C GLY A 205 -11.66 11.50 -2.72
N ALA A 206 -10.44 11.15 -3.08
CA ALA A 206 -9.95 9.78 -3.27
C ALA A 206 -10.80 8.97 -4.27
N HIS A 207 -11.24 9.61 -5.35
CA HIS A 207 -12.08 9.01 -6.38
C HIS A 207 -11.26 8.13 -7.33
N ASN A 208 -11.81 6.97 -7.70
CA ASN A 208 -11.27 6.13 -8.75
C ASN A 208 -11.46 6.80 -10.11
N LEU A 209 -10.44 6.74 -10.96
CA LEU A 209 -10.49 7.39 -12.26
C LEU A 209 -10.05 6.49 -13.42
N ALA A 210 -10.59 6.73 -14.60
CA ALA A 210 -10.17 6.12 -15.86
C ALA A 210 -9.78 7.20 -16.87
N MET A 211 -8.66 7.01 -17.54
CA MET A 211 -8.14 7.85 -18.60
C MET A 211 -8.21 7.13 -19.93
N ILE A 212 -8.90 7.70 -20.90
CA ILE A 212 -8.96 7.17 -22.27
C ILE A 212 -8.29 8.17 -23.21
N GLY A 213 -7.32 7.70 -23.99
CA GLY A 213 -6.62 8.57 -24.93
C GLY A 213 -5.61 7.80 -25.79
N PRO A 214 -5.20 8.37 -26.92
CA PRO A 214 -4.26 7.73 -27.84
C PRO A 214 -2.87 7.54 -27.20
N PRO A 215 -2.00 6.70 -27.79
CA PRO A 215 -0.61 6.59 -27.39
C PRO A 215 0.08 7.96 -27.45
N GLY A 216 0.95 8.25 -26.47
CA GLY A 216 1.66 9.52 -26.41
C GLY A 216 0.85 10.72 -25.91
N SER A 217 -0.40 10.55 -25.46
CA SER A 217 -1.22 11.65 -24.91
C SER A 217 -0.83 12.09 -23.50
N GLY A 218 0.14 11.41 -22.86
CA GLY A 218 0.63 11.79 -21.53
C GLY A 218 -0.06 11.11 -20.35
N LYS A 219 -0.89 10.08 -20.56
CA LYS A 219 -1.63 9.36 -19.50
C LYS A 219 -0.76 8.91 -18.34
N SER A 220 0.37 8.27 -18.64
CA SER A 220 1.28 7.73 -17.62
C SER A 220 2.00 8.86 -16.86
N SER A 221 2.31 9.99 -17.52
CA SER A 221 2.87 11.19 -16.86
C SER A 221 1.85 11.84 -15.94
N LEU A 222 0.60 11.99 -16.40
CA LEU A 222 -0.51 12.47 -15.59
C LEU A 222 -0.76 11.60 -14.36
N ALA A 223 -0.76 10.26 -14.53
CA ALA A 223 -0.93 9.33 -13.41
C ALA A 223 0.19 9.44 -12.36
N LYS A 224 1.44 9.63 -12.80
CA LYS A 224 2.55 9.88 -11.88
C LYS A 224 2.42 11.22 -11.17
N ALA A 225 2.07 12.29 -11.90
CA ALA A 225 1.88 13.61 -11.34
C ALA A 225 0.76 13.66 -10.29
N LEU A 226 -0.30 12.83 -10.44
CA LEU A 226 -1.34 12.65 -9.45
C LEU A 226 -0.78 12.28 -8.07
N ALA A 227 0.24 11.41 -8.01
CA ALA A 227 0.85 11.04 -6.74
C ALA A 227 1.49 12.24 -6.01
N GLY A 228 1.96 13.24 -6.77
CA GLY A 228 2.57 14.47 -6.25
C GLY A 228 1.59 15.47 -5.63
N ILE A 229 0.28 15.33 -5.90
CA ILE A 229 -0.76 16.20 -5.34
C ILE A 229 -1.60 15.55 -4.26
N LEU A 230 -1.34 14.27 -3.92
CA LEU A 230 -2.04 13.60 -2.83
C LEU A 230 -1.63 14.20 -1.47
N PRO A 231 -2.56 14.33 -0.51
CA PRO A 231 -2.24 14.83 0.81
C PRO A 231 -1.27 13.88 1.53
N PRO A 232 -0.41 14.38 2.43
CA PRO A 232 0.50 13.55 3.20
C PRO A 232 -0.26 12.48 3.99
N MET A 233 0.40 11.37 4.29
CA MET A 233 -0.17 10.33 5.13
C MET A 233 -0.24 10.78 6.59
N THR A 234 -1.29 10.39 7.29
CA THR A 234 -1.31 10.45 8.75
C THR A 234 -0.32 9.45 9.32
N ARG A 235 0.03 9.58 10.61
CA ARG A 235 0.93 8.61 11.26
C ARG A 235 0.35 7.18 11.22
N GLU A 236 -0.96 7.03 11.39
CA GLU A 236 -1.65 5.74 11.33
C GLU A 236 -1.60 5.14 9.92
N GLU A 237 -1.87 5.95 8.88
CA GLU A 237 -1.74 5.52 7.48
C GLU A 237 -0.30 5.12 7.16
N SER A 238 0.68 5.92 7.59
CA SER A 238 2.11 5.68 7.41
C SER A 238 2.54 4.36 8.07
N LEU A 239 2.14 4.14 9.31
CA LEU A 239 2.43 2.92 10.05
C LEU A 239 1.83 1.68 9.38
N MET A 240 0.54 1.71 9.03
CA MET A 240 -0.14 0.58 8.37
C MET A 240 0.51 0.26 7.02
N THR A 241 0.79 1.28 6.22
CA THR A 241 1.47 1.11 4.93
C THR A 241 2.87 0.51 5.11
N SER A 242 3.65 1.03 6.07
CA SER A 242 4.99 0.52 6.38
C SER A 242 4.97 -0.95 6.82
N LYS A 243 3.98 -1.37 7.62
CA LYS A 243 3.80 -2.78 8.02
C LYS A 243 3.61 -3.70 6.81
N ILE A 244 2.80 -3.30 5.83
CA ILE A 244 2.57 -4.09 4.61
C ILE A 244 3.88 -4.25 3.82
N PHE A 245 4.66 -3.16 3.68
CA PHE A 245 5.94 -3.19 2.99
C PHE A 245 6.99 -4.01 3.77
N SER A 246 6.98 -3.93 5.10
CA SER A 246 7.82 -4.75 5.98
C SER A 246 7.57 -6.24 5.77
N ILE A 247 6.30 -6.68 5.80
CA ILE A 247 5.90 -8.07 5.55
C ILE A 247 6.31 -8.53 4.15
N ALA A 248 6.17 -7.66 3.15
CA ALA A 248 6.55 -7.97 1.77
C ALA A 248 8.06 -8.06 1.53
N GLY A 249 8.89 -7.70 2.52
CA GLY A 249 10.35 -7.59 2.36
C GLY A 249 10.76 -6.52 1.33
N LYS A 250 9.89 -5.56 1.03
CA LYS A 250 10.10 -4.49 0.04
C LYS A 250 10.36 -3.13 0.67
N GLY A 251 10.34 -3.06 2.00
CA GLY A 251 10.58 -1.81 2.73
C GLY A 251 12.06 -1.48 2.79
N ASN A 252 12.47 -0.34 2.25
CA ASN A 252 13.75 0.27 2.59
C ASN A 252 13.53 1.21 3.80
N LEU A 253 13.03 0.63 4.89
CA LEU A 253 12.61 1.35 6.10
C LEU A 253 13.80 1.76 6.99
N ARG A 254 15.04 1.71 6.45
CA ARG A 254 16.26 2.16 7.14
C ARG A 254 16.19 3.63 7.60
N PHE A 255 15.24 4.40 7.07
CA PHE A 255 15.08 5.83 7.31
C PHE A 255 13.72 6.20 7.94
N GLY A 256 13.05 5.27 8.63
CA GLY A 256 11.79 5.51 9.30
C GLY A 256 10.56 5.03 8.53
N LEU A 257 9.37 5.42 9.00
CA LEU A 257 8.10 5.08 8.36
C LEU A 257 7.99 5.72 6.97
N MET A 258 7.23 5.08 6.09
CA MET A 258 6.92 5.62 4.78
C MET A 258 6.13 6.93 4.90
N ASN A 259 6.69 8.03 4.43
CA ASN A 259 6.05 9.35 4.49
C ASN A 259 5.31 9.72 3.20
N SER A 260 5.59 9.02 2.09
CA SER A 260 4.95 9.24 0.79
C SER A 260 3.95 8.13 0.49
N ARG A 261 2.80 8.51 -0.09
CA ARG A 261 1.80 7.55 -0.54
C ARG A 261 2.35 6.64 -1.64
N PRO A 262 2.17 5.32 -1.55
CA PRO A 262 2.69 4.40 -2.56
C PRO A 262 2.05 4.64 -3.93
N PHE A 263 2.87 4.61 -4.97
CA PHE A 263 2.43 4.55 -6.36
C PHE A 263 2.84 3.21 -6.96
N ARG A 264 1.87 2.34 -7.20
CA ARG A 264 2.10 1.00 -7.73
C ARG A 264 1.61 0.93 -9.17
N ALA A 265 2.48 0.52 -10.08
CA ALA A 265 2.20 0.43 -11.51
C ALA A 265 2.61 -0.96 -12.03
N PRO A 266 1.81 -2.00 -11.76
CA PRO A 266 2.10 -3.33 -12.27
C PRO A 266 2.03 -3.36 -13.79
N HIS A 267 2.88 -4.18 -14.39
CA HIS A 267 2.83 -4.41 -15.84
C HIS A 267 1.48 -5.05 -16.23
N TYR A 268 0.94 -4.72 -17.39
CA TYR A 268 -0.37 -5.23 -17.84
C TYR A 268 -0.42 -6.76 -17.94
N SER A 269 0.71 -7.45 -18.12
CA SER A 269 0.81 -8.91 -18.13
C SER A 269 0.98 -9.54 -16.74
N ALA A 270 0.87 -8.76 -15.65
CA ALA A 270 1.04 -9.27 -14.30
C ALA A 270 0.03 -10.39 -14.00
N SER A 271 0.48 -11.42 -13.30
CA SER A 271 -0.37 -12.53 -12.90
C SER A 271 -1.37 -12.12 -11.79
N LEU A 272 -2.47 -12.86 -11.66
CA LEU A 272 -3.43 -12.67 -10.59
C LEU A 272 -2.78 -12.70 -9.20
N ALA A 273 -1.85 -13.62 -8.98
CA ALA A 273 -1.11 -13.73 -7.71
C ALA A 273 -0.20 -12.52 -7.45
N ALA A 274 0.38 -11.92 -8.47
CA ALA A 274 1.17 -10.70 -8.33
C ALA A 274 0.28 -9.51 -7.93
N ILE A 275 -0.93 -9.42 -8.48
CA ILE A 275 -1.85 -8.31 -8.19
C ILE A 275 -2.53 -8.47 -6.84
N ILE A 276 -3.17 -9.60 -6.57
CA ILE A 276 -3.97 -9.84 -5.37
C ILE A 276 -3.09 -10.27 -4.19
N GLY A 277 -2.02 -10.96 -4.47
CA GLY A 277 -1.17 -11.60 -3.48
C GLY A 277 -1.32 -13.11 -3.53
N GLY A 278 -0.36 -13.77 -2.96
CA GLY A 278 -0.29 -15.24 -2.95
C GLY A 278 1.11 -15.66 -2.55
N GLY A 279 1.41 -16.94 -2.73
CA GLY A 279 2.73 -17.49 -2.43
C GLY A 279 2.74 -18.99 -2.65
N ALA A 280 3.90 -19.61 -2.53
CA ALA A 280 4.06 -21.06 -2.54
C ALA A 280 3.82 -21.62 -1.12
N GLY A 281 3.01 -22.66 -1.00
CA GLY A 281 2.68 -23.25 0.29
C GLY A 281 1.93 -22.28 1.21
N ASP A 282 2.41 -22.14 2.44
CA ASP A 282 1.80 -21.32 3.49
C ASP A 282 2.41 -19.90 3.58
N ASN A 283 3.42 -19.60 2.78
CA ASN A 283 4.02 -18.27 2.72
C ASN A 283 3.17 -17.35 1.83
N ILE A 284 2.29 -16.58 2.46
CA ILE A 284 1.37 -15.66 1.78
C ILE A 284 1.99 -14.25 1.78
N ILE A 285 2.32 -13.77 0.58
CA ILE A 285 2.91 -12.45 0.37
C ILE A 285 1.83 -11.48 -0.15
N PRO A 286 1.77 -10.23 0.35
CA PRO A 286 0.84 -9.23 -0.15
C PRO A 286 1.13 -8.89 -1.61
N GLY A 287 0.06 -8.75 -2.42
CA GLY A 287 0.14 -8.35 -3.82
C GLY A 287 0.17 -6.83 -4.00
N GLU A 288 0.18 -6.40 -5.27
CA GLU A 288 0.25 -4.98 -5.64
C GLU A 288 -0.95 -4.16 -5.11
N VAL A 289 -2.13 -4.76 -4.95
CA VAL A 289 -3.31 -4.09 -4.35
C VAL A 289 -3.09 -3.74 -2.88
N SER A 290 -2.42 -4.61 -2.12
CA SER A 290 -2.08 -4.34 -0.72
C SER A 290 -0.88 -3.39 -0.62
N LEU A 291 0.09 -3.50 -1.51
CA LEU A 291 1.22 -2.57 -1.61
C LEU A 291 0.80 -1.16 -2.06
N ALA A 292 -0.36 -1.02 -2.69
CA ALA A 292 -0.95 0.27 -3.04
C ALA A 292 -1.79 0.89 -1.91
N HIS A 293 -1.89 0.22 -0.75
CA HIS A 293 -2.68 0.72 0.38
C HIS A 293 -2.31 2.16 0.74
N ASN A 294 -3.32 3.00 0.96
CA ASN A 294 -3.21 4.45 1.19
C ASN A 294 -2.56 5.25 0.05
N GLY A 295 -2.46 4.67 -1.14
CA GLY A 295 -1.83 5.26 -2.31
C GLY A 295 -2.60 5.05 -3.60
N VAL A 296 -1.88 4.85 -4.70
CA VAL A 296 -2.40 4.70 -6.06
C VAL A 296 -2.02 3.35 -6.65
N LEU A 297 -3.02 2.65 -7.18
CA LEU A 297 -2.82 1.52 -8.08
C LEU A 297 -3.07 1.98 -9.52
N PHE A 298 -2.02 2.13 -10.29
CA PHE A 298 -2.07 2.54 -11.69
C PHE A 298 -2.00 1.33 -12.61
N CYS A 299 -3.07 1.07 -13.34
CA CYS A 299 -3.14 0.03 -14.36
C CYS A 299 -3.03 0.68 -15.74
N ASP A 300 -1.82 0.72 -16.31
CA ASP A 300 -1.63 1.14 -17.69
C ASP A 300 -2.06 0.04 -18.66
N GLU A 301 -2.49 0.43 -19.85
CA GLU A 301 -3.03 -0.49 -20.86
C GLU A 301 -4.11 -1.44 -20.30
N ALA A 302 -4.96 -0.94 -19.42
CA ALA A 302 -5.92 -1.75 -18.66
C ALA A 302 -6.82 -2.64 -19.54
N ALA A 303 -7.18 -2.23 -20.76
CA ALA A 303 -7.93 -3.07 -21.70
C ALA A 303 -7.11 -4.27 -22.25
N GLN A 304 -5.79 -4.30 -22.04
CA GLN A 304 -4.93 -5.42 -22.41
C GLN A 304 -4.68 -6.39 -21.25
N MET A 305 -4.98 -5.99 -20.02
CA MET A 305 -4.83 -6.86 -18.85
C MET A 305 -5.74 -8.10 -18.97
N PRO A 306 -5.32 -9.25 -18.41
CA PRO A 306 -6.18 -10.42 -18.35
C PRO A 306 -7.50 -10.11 -17.63
N ARG A 307 -8.62 -10.56 -18.21
CA ARG A 307 -9.94 -10.29 -17.64
C ARG A 307 -10.08 -10.77 -16.19
N SER A 308 -9.48 -11.91 -15.86
CA SER A 308 -9.44 -12.44 -14.49
C SER A 308 -8.77 -11.50 -13.49
N VAL A 309 -7.75 -10.75 -13.92
CA VAL A 309 -7.07 -9.75 -13.09
C VAL A 309 -7.95 -8.54 -12.86
N ILE A 310 -8.55 -7.99 -13.94
CA ILE A 310 -9.48 -6.86 -13.84
C ILE A 310 -10.68 -7.19 -12.94
N GLU A 311 -11.30 -8.36 -13.13
CA GLU A 311 -12.45 -8.80 -12.31
C GLU A 311 -12.07 -8.98 -10.84
N ALA A 312 -10.86 -9.45 -10.56
CA ALA A 312 -10.39 -9.66 -9.18
C ALA A 312 -10.19 -8.36 -8.39
N LEU A 313 -10.03 -7.20 -9.05
CA LEU A 313 -9.97 -5.90 -8.39
C LEU A 313 -11.30 -5.46 -7.75
N ARG A 314 -12.43 -6.10 -8.12
CA ARG A 314 -13.77 -5.72 -7.63
C ARG A 314 -13.88 -5.77 -6.11
N GLY A 315 -13.48 -6.89 -5.51
CA GLY A 315 -13.50 -7.07 -4.05
C GLY A 315 -12.66 -6.02 -3.34
N PRO A 316 -11.36 -5.92 -3.65
CA PRO A 316 -10.47 -4.93 -3.03
C PRO A 316 -10.96 -3.48 -3.11
N ILE A 317 -11.61 -3.08 -4.21
CA ILE A 317 -12.15 -1.72 -4.37
C ILE A 317 -13.37 -1.49 -3.45
N GLU A 318 -14.23 -2.49 -3.27
CA GLU A 318 -15.43 -2.38 -2.43
C GLU A 318 -15.12 -2.59 -0.95
N ASP A 319 -14.46 -3.70 -0.63
CA ASP A 319 -14.23 -4.16 0.74
C ASP A 319 -13.00 -3.50 1.39
N ARG A 320 -12.13 -2.84 0.59
CA ARG A 320 -10.85 -2.23 1.00
C ARG A 320 -9.90 -3.19 1.70
N LYS A 321 -10.09 -4.46 1.45
CA LYS A 321 -9.28 -5.55 1.95
C LYS A 321 -9.20 -6.68 0.95
N VAL A 322 -8.14 -7.45 1.05
CA VAL A 322 -7.93 -8.67 0.29
C VAL A 322 -7.88 -9.83 1.25
N VAL A 323 -8.68 -10.84 0.99
CA VAL A 323 -8.65 -12.10 1.74
C VAL A 323 -8.02 -13.16 0.86
N ILE A 324 -6.85 -13.63 1.24
CA ILE A 324 -6.15 -14.73 0.57
C ILE A 324 -6.40 -15.99 1.37
N SER A 325 -7.22 -16.87 0.81
CA SER A 325 -7.54 -18.17 1.43
C SER A 325 -6.73 -19.27 0.77
N ARG A 326 -6.02 -20.05 1.57
CA ARG A 326 -5.32 -21.28 1.19
C ARG A 326 -5.79 -22.43 2.08
N LEU A 327 -5.44 -23.65 1.73
CA LEU A 327 -5.90 -24.85 2.46
C LEU A 327 -5.62 -24.79 3.97
N LYS A 328 -4.54 -24.12 4.39
CA LYS A 328 -4.07 -24.08 5.78
C LYS A 328 -3.98 -22.69 6.39
N ALA A 329 -4.15 -21.63 5.59
CA ALA A 329 -4.02 -20.25 6.07
C ALA A 329 -5.04 -19.35 5.38
N LYS A 330 -5.63 -18.44 6.17
CA LYS A 330 -6.48 -17.36 5.70
C LYS A 330 -5.87 -16.05 6.23
N VAL A 331 -5.41 -15.22 5.33
CA VAL A 331 -4.78 -13.92 5.67
C VAL A 331 -5.58 -12.81 5.04
N GLU A 332 -5.79 -11.75 5.81
CA GLU A 332 -6.45 -10.54 5.36
C GLU A 332 -5.43 -9.40 5.33
N TYR A 333 -5.30 -8.73 4.18
CA TYR A 333 -4.49 -7.54 4.02
C TYR A 333 -5.36 -6.33 3.70
N PRO A 334 -5.09 -5.16 4.28
CA PRO A 334 -5.77 -3.94 3.88
C PRO A 334 -5.39 -3.54 2.45
N SER A 335 -6.35 -2.97 1.70
CA SER A 335 -6.18 -2.56 0.29
C SER A 335 -7.00 -1.33 -0.06
N SER A 336 -6.98 -0.31 0.80
CA SER A 336 -7.60 0.98 0.50
C SER A 336 -6.68 1.78 -0.42
N PHE A 337 -6.96 1.80 -1.72
CA PHE A 337 -6.18 2.50 -2.73
C PHE A 337 -7.08 3.26 -3.69
N MET A 338 -6.54 4.27 -4.36
CA MET A 338 -7.16 4.93 -5.49
C MET A 338 -6.80 4.15 -6.76
N LEU A 339 -7.82 3.64 -7.47
CA LEU A 339 -7.61 2.97 -8.75
C LEU A 339 -7.54 4.00 -9.88
N VAL A 340 -6.45 3.94 -10.64
CA VAL A 340 -6.26 4.74 -11.86
C VAL A 340 -6.09 3.79 -13.03
N LEU A 341 -7.06 3.76 -13.93
CA LEU A 341 -7.00 2.99 -15.16
C LEU A 341 -6.57 3.88 -16.32
N ALA A 342 -5.64 3.44 -17.15
CA ALA A 342 -5.34 4.08 -18.43
C ALA A 342 -5.54 3.09 -19.57
N SER A 343 -6.18 3.54 -20.64
CA SER A 343 -6.43 2.72 -21.82
C SER A 343 -6.35 3.55 -23.10
N ASN A 344 -5.99 2.88 -24.17
CA ASN A 344 -6.20 3.42 -25.50
C ASN A 344 -7.69 3.39 -25.87
N PRO A 345 -8.17 4.21 -26.80
CA PRO A 345 -9.59 4.28 -27.18
C PRO A 345 -10.02 3.12 -28.09
N CYS A 346 -9.07 2.39 -28.70
CA CYS A 346 -9.34 1.30 -29.63
C CYS A 346 -8.09 0.40 -29.79
N PRO A 347 -8.18 -0.76 -30.46
CA PRO A 347 -7.04 -1.66 -30.66
C PRO A 347 -5.84 -1.02 -31.37
N CYS A 348 -6.05 -0.18 -32.39
CA CYS A 348 -4.95 0.54 -33.05
C CYS A 348 -4.44 1.75 -32.23
N GLY A 349 -5.19 2.22 -31.25
CA GLY A 349 -4.85 3.34 -30.38
C GLY A 349 -5.18 4.72 -30.93
N TYR A 350 -5.48 4.88 -32.19
CA TYR A 350 -5.52 6.20 -32.86
C TYR A 350 -6.92 6.77 -33.07
N TRP A 351 -7.96 6.19 -32.48
CA TRP A 351 -9.30 6.74 -32.62
C TRP A 351 -9.39 8.14 -31.98
N GLY A 352 -9.96 9.07 -32.74
CA GLY A 352 -9.98 10.49 -32.38
C GLY A 352 -8.72 11.28 -32.80
N VAL A 353 -7.79 10.67 -33.55
CA VAL A 353 -6.58 11.33 -34.06
C VAL A 353 -6.61 11.37 -35.59
N GLY A 354 -7.34 12.33 -36.14
CA GLY A 354 -7.54 12.46 -37.62
C GLY A 354 -7.97 11.12 -38.24
N ASP A 355 -7.48 10.83 -39.44
CA ASP A 355 -7.83 9.62 -40.20
C ASP A 355 -6.95 8.39 -39.92
N ARG A 356 -6.17 8.40 -38.83
CA ARG A 356 -5.23 7.31 -38.48
C ARG A 356 -5.89 6.04 -37.99
N CYS A 357 -7.15 6.12 -37.53
CA CYS A 357 -7.85 4.97 -36.98
C CYS A 357 -8.44 4.08 -38.04
N THR A 358 -8.02 2.82 -38.09
CA THR A 358 -8.54 1.80 -39.00
C THR A 358 -9.59 0.88 -38.39
N CYS A 359 -9.94 1.08 -37.12
CA CYS A 359 -10.84 0.20 -36.38
C CYS A 359 -12.31 0.47 -36.71
N THR A 360 -13.06 -0.61 -36.93
CA THR A 360 -14.52 -0.52 -37.07
C THR A 360 -15.19 -0.12 -35.74
N PRO A 361 -16.43 0.43 -35.79
CA PRO A 361 -17.17 0.73 -34.54
C PRO A 361 -17.30 -0.48 -33.60
N THR A 362 -17.56 -1.66 -34.15
CA THR A 362 -17.68 -2.90 -33.39
C THR A 362 -16.36 -3.29 -32.70
N GLN A 363 -15.23 -3.13 -33.38
CA GLN A 363 -13.91 -3.40 -32.79
C GLN A 363 -13.61 -2.44 -31.64
N ARG A 364 -13.99 -1.17 -31.76
CA ARG A 364 -13.83 -0.16 -30.70
C ARG A 364 -14.67 -0.50 -29.46
N LEU A 365 -15.95 -0.81 -29.66
CA LEU A 365 -16.86 -1.21 -28.59
C LEU A 365 -16.35 -2.48 -27.88
N ASN A 366 -15.97 -3.51 -28.62
CA ASN A 366 -15.43 -4.76 -28.05
C ASN A 366 -14.12 -4.54 -27.29
N TYR A 367 -13.30 -3.59 -27.70
CA TYR A 367 -12.06 -3.26 -27.02
C TYR A 367 -12.32 -2.59 -25.66
N LEU A 368 -13.17 -1.56 -25.64
CA LEU A 368 -13.52 -0.86 -24.40
C LEU A 368 -14.34 -1.76 -23.46
N ALA A 369 -15.15 -2.68 -23.99
CA ALA A 369 -15.89 -3.66 -23.20
C ALA A 369 -14.95 -4.62 -22.38
N ARG A 370 -13.67 -4.72 -22.75
CA ARG A 370 -12.70 -5.46 -21.94
C ARG A 370 -12.44 -4.83 -20.57
N LEU A 371 -12.67 -3.52 -20.42
CA LEU A 371 -12.56 -2.84 -19.12
C LEU A 371 -13.63 -3.30 -18.13
N SER A 372 -14.52 -4.23 -18.53
CA SER A 372 -15.57 -4.81 -17.69
C SER A 372 -16.55 -3.76 -17.13
N GLY A 373 -17.82 -3.89 -17.47
CA GLY A 373 -18.87 -3.01 -16.92
C GLY A 373 -18.83 -2.91 -15.40
N PRO A 374 -18.71 -4.04 -14.66
CA PRO A 374 -18.62 -4.00 -13.20
C PRO A 374 -17.45 -3.20 -12.63
N ILE A 375 -16.31 -3.12 -13.30
CA ILE A 375 -15.20 -2.26 -12.85
C ILE A 375 -15.48 -0.80 -13.21
N MET A 376 -15.97 -0.54 -14.43
CA MET A 376 -16.34 0.83 -14.84
C MET A 376 -17.44 1.42 -13.96
N ASP A 377 -18.35 0.58 -13.46
CA ASP A 377 -19.31 0.98 -12.42
C ASP A 377 -18.66 1.47 -11.12
N ARG A 378 -17.40 1.18 -10.87
CA ARG A 378 -16.63 1.60 -9.68
C ARG A 378 -15.67 2.75 -9.94
N ILE A 379 -15.62 3.22 -11.17
CA ILE A 379 -14.91 4.43 -11.56
C ILE A 379 -15.81 5.63 -11.36
N ASP A 380 -15.35 6.63 -10.61
CA ASP A 380 -16.13 7.85 -10.34
C ASP A 380 -15.90 8.91 -11.42
N ILE A 381 -14.66 9.02 -11.90
CA ILE A 381 -14.20 10.05 -12.83
C ILE A 381 -13.65 9.40 -14.09
N GLN A 382 -14.17 9.79 -15.25
CA GLN A 382 -13.70 9.35 -16.55
C GLN A 382 -13.11 10.56 -17.29
N LEU A 383 -11.87 10.44 -17.74
CA LEU A 383 -11.12 11.51 -18.40
C LEU A 383 -10.78 11.14 -19.84
N LEU A 384 -11.09 12.04 -20.75
CA LEU A 384 -10.56 11.99 -22.10
C LEU A 384 -9.23 12.76 -22.13
N VAL A 385 -8.17 12.10 -22.59
CA VAL A 385 -6.82 12.67 -22.69
C VAL A 385 -6.45 12.75 -24.16
N PRO A 386 -6.77 13.84 -24.86
CA PRO A 386 -6.50 13.98 -26.30
C PRO A 386 -5.00 14.07 -26.58
N CYS A 387 -4.59 13.73 -27.80
CA CYS A 387 -3.24 14.02 -28.26
C CYS A 387 -3.18 15.48 -28.74
N LEU A 388 -2.24 16.25 -28.21
CA LEU A 388 -1.99 17.60 -28.71
C LEU A 388 -1.21 17.55 -30.02
N SER A 389 -1.65 18.26 -31.01
CA SER A 389 -0.90 18.46 -32.27
C SER A 389 0.31 19.37 -32.03
N ALA A 390 1.34 19.27 -32.89
CA ALA A 390 2.52 20.13 -32.79
C ALA A 390 2.17 21.60 -32.86
N LEU A 391 1.13 21.96 -33.63
CA LEU A 391 0.64 23.34 -33.76
C LEU A 391 -0.04 23.81 -32.46
N GLU A 392 -0.86 22.98 -31.84
CA GLU A 392 -1.48 23.29 -30.55
C GLU A 392 -0.42 23.42 -29.45
N LEU A 393 0.57 22.52 -29.43
CA LEU A 393 1.68 22.57 -28.49
C LEU A 393 2.48 23.88 -28.62
N SER A 394 2.76 24.32 -29.86
CA SER A 394 3.42 25.58 -30.14
C SER A 394 2.58 26.78 -29.73
N ARG A 395 1.28 26.75 -30.00
CA ARG A 395 0.34 27.80 -29.58
C ARG A 395 0.22 27.88 -28.06
N LEU A 396 0.08 26.75 -27.36
CA LEU A 396 0.01 26.72 -25.90
C LEU A 396 1.28 27.28 -25.28
N LYS A 397 2.47 26.88 -25.78
CA LYS A 397 3.76 27.45 -25.34
C LYS A 397 3.87 28.94 -25.59
N ALA A 398 3.33 29.46 -26.70
CA ALA A 398 3.35 30.88 -27.03
C ALA A 398 2.32 31.68 -26.20
N LEU A 399 1.21 31.07 -25.77
CA LEU A 399 0.16 31.66 -24.95
C LEU A 399 0.45 31.59 -23.45
N GLU A 400 1.41 30.77 -23.02
CA GLU A 400 1.83 30.63 -21.61
C GLU A 400 2.56 31.91 -21.10
N GLN A 401 1.85 33.05 -21.11
CA GLN A 401 2.23 34.23 -20.32
C GLN A 401 1.94 34.06 -18.82
N ARG A 402 1.19 33.02 -18.43
CA ARG A 402 0.98 32.63 -17.03
C ARG A 402 1.69 31.33 -16.76
N PRO A 403 2.54 31.25 -15.72
CA PRO A 403 3.14 29.99 -15.34
C PRO A 403 2.01 28.97 -15.05
N ALA A 404 2.12 27.77 -15.62
CA ALA A 404 1.21 26.68 -15.32
C ALA A 404 1.21 26.42 -13.80
N GLU A 405 0.05 26.04 -13.26
CA GLU A 405 -0.06 25.75 -11.82
C GLU A 405 0.86 24.59 -11.42
N SER A 406 1.68 24.81 -10.41
CA SER A 406 2.56 23.76 -9.89
C SER A 406 1.80 22.73 -9.07
N SER A 407 2.32 21.52 -8.99
CA SER A 407 1.79 20.47 -8.12
C SER A 407 1.63 20.93 -6.67
N ALA A 408 2.50 21.81 -6.17
CA ALA A 408 2.42 22.33 -4.81
C ALA A 408 1.16 23.18 -4.57
N VAL A 409 0.79 24.03 -5.54
CA VAL A 409 -0.43 24.86 -5.45
C VAL A 409 -1.69 23.96 -5.47
N VAL A 410 -1.74 23.00 -6.36
CA VAL A 410 -2.86 22.04 -6.45
C VAL A 410 -2.94 21.19 -5.17
N ALA A 411 -1.81 20.69 -4.67
CA ALA A 411 -1.75 19.91 -3.43
C ALA A 411 -2.30 20.68 -2.21
N ALA A 412 -2.02 21.98 -2.12
CA ALA A 412 -2.57 22.82 -1.05
C ALA A 412 -4.11 22.89 -1.09
N ARG A 413 -4.70 23.06 -2.30
CA ARG A 413 -6.18 23.03 -2.46
C ARG A 413 -6.76 21.65 -2.11
N VAL A 414 -6.10 20.58 -2.56
CA VAL A 414 -6.48 19.19 -2.24
C VAL A 414 -6.43 18.96 -0.74
N ALA A 415 -5.40 19.40 -0.05
CA ALA A 415 -5.28 19.28 1.41
C ALA A 415 -6.42 20.02 2.14
N SER A 416 -6.72 21.25 1.75
CA SER A 416 -7.82 22.04 2.33
C SER A 416 -9.18 21.35 2.14
N ALA A 417 -9.47 20.82 0.96
CA ALA A 417 -10.70 20.07 0.71
C ALA A 417 -10.75 18.78 1.55
N ARG A 418 -9.60 18.10 1.74
CA ARG A 418 -9.51 16.89 2.57
C ARG A 418 -9.77 17.18 4.05
N GLU A 419 -9.30 18.30 4.57
CA GLU A 419 -9.58 18.72 5.94
C GLU A 419 -11.08 18.98 6.16
N ILE A 420 -11.78 19.56 5.17
CA ILE A 420 -13.23 19.75 5.24
C ILE A 420 -13.94 18.38 5.33
N GLN A 421 -13.52 17.41 4.50
CA GLN A 421 -14.07 16.05 4.52
C GLN A 421 -13.84 15.36 5.85
N GLN A 422 -12.63 15.40 6.38
CA GLN A 422 -12.28 14.77 7.67
C GLN A 422 -13.12 15.37 8.81
N ARG A 423 -13.34 16.69 8.83
CA ARG A 423 -14.22 17.34 9.84
C ARG A 423 -15.67 16.88 9.70
N ARG A 424 -16.20 16.82 8.47
CA ARG A 424 -17.57 16.39 8.17
C ARG A 424 -17.81 14.93 8.53
N LEU A 425 -16.86 14.06 8.22
CA LEU A 425 -16.96 12.60 8.36
C LEU A 425 -16.47 12.09 9.72
N LYS A 426 -16.12 12.98 10.65
CA LYS A 426 -15.63 12.61 11.98
C LYS A 426 -16.63 11.67 12.70
N GLY A 427 -16.14 10.54 13.19
CA GLY A 427 -16.94 9.55 13.92
C GLY A 427 -17.69 8.54 13.03
N THR A 428 -17.54 8.61 11.70
CA THR A 428 -18.17 7.64 10.77
C THR A 428 -17.24 6.47 10.39
N GLY A 429 -15.95 6.54 10.71
CA GLY A 429 -14.96 5.53 10.33
C GLY A 429 -14.45 5.63 8.89
N ILE A 430 -14.86 6.66 8.13
CA ILE A 430 -14.37 6.97 6.79
C ILE A 430 -13.75 8.36 6.74
N PHE A 431 -12.89 8.61 5.74
CA PHE A 431 -12.08 9.82 5.68
C PHE A 431 -12.27 10.65 4.40
N THR A 432 -12.95 10.09 3.39
CA THR A 432 -13.07 10.73 2.07
C THR A 432 -14.47 10.61 1.49
N ASN A 433 -14.81 11.52 0.57
CA ASN A 433 -16.12 11.49 -0.05
C ASN A 433 -16.38 10.24 -0.91
N ALA A 434 -15.35 9.68 -1.55
CA ALA A 434 -15.50 8.44 -2.33
C ALA A 434 -15.94 7.25 -1.46
N GLU A 435 -15.66 7.31 -0.17
CA GLU A 435 -15.97 6.24 0.79
C GLU A 435 -17.43 6.22 1.26
N MET A 436 -18.16 7.31 1.10
CA MET A 436 -19.54 7.40 1.56
C MET A 436 -20.43 6.31 0.94
N ASP A 437 -21.19 5.63 1.76
CA ASP A 437 -22.32 4.81 1.33
C ASP A 437 -23.56 5.67 1.06
N ASN A 438 -24.66 5.06 0.62
CA ASN A 438 -25.87 5.80 0.28
C ASN A 438 -26.46 6.55 1.51
N LYS A 439 -26.38 6.00 2.71
CA LYS A 439 -26.89 6.64 3.94
C LYS A 439 -26.07 7.88 4.30
N LEU A 440 -24.76 7.81 4.13
CA LEU A 440 -23.88 8.94 4.38
C LEU A 440 -24.02 10.03 3.31
N ILE A 441 -24.30 9.63 2.05
CA ILE A 441 -24.61 10.59 0.97
C ILE A 441 -25.89 11.36 1.29
N GLU A 442 -26.96 10.69 1.68
CA GLU A 442 -28.22 11.34 2.08
C GLU A 442 -28.02 12.31 3.25
N ARG A 443 -27.16 11.94 4.21
CA ARG A 443 -26.88 12.76 5.40
C ARG A 443 -25.99 13.97 5.11
N PHE A 444 -24.93 13.81 4.31
CA PHE A 444 -23.88 14.81 4.17
C PHE A 444 -23.85 15.53 2.81
N CYS A 445 -24.69 15.10 1.88
CA CYS A 445 -24.79 15.67 0.54
C CYS A 445 -26.25 16.04 0.20
N PRO A 446 -26.97 16.82 1.06
CA PRO A 446 -28.31 17.23 0.71
C PRO A 446 -28.31 18.06 -0.59
N LEU A 447 -29.25 17.80 -1.46
CA LEU A 447 -29.45 18.52 -2.71
C LEU A 447 -30.63 19.48 -2.58
N SER A 448 -30.49 20.69 -3.13
CA SER A 448 -31.64 21.58 -3.33
C SER A 448 -32.58 21.00 -4.40
N ASP A 449 -33.83 21.48 -4.43
CA ASP A 449 -34.79 21.06 -5.46
C ASP A 449 -34.26 21.30 -6.87
N GLU A 450 -33.59 22.43 -7.10
CA GLU A 450 -32.94 22.77 -8.37
C GLU A 450 -31.84 21.76 -8.74
N CYS A 451 -30.95 21.42 -7.81
CA CYS A 451 -29.90 20.41 -8.03
C CYS A 451 -30.49 19.03 -8.30
N SER A 452 -31.56 18.65 -7.58
CA SER A 452 -32.23 17.36 -7.76
C SER A 452 -32.89 17.26 -9.14
N GLN A 453 -33.63 18.30 -9.57
CA GLN A 453 -34.23 18.35 -10.89
C GLN A 453 -33.18 18.33 -12.01
N LEU A 454 -32.11 19.11 -11.88
CA LEU A 454 -31.00 19.11 -12.83
C LEU A 454 -30.38 17.71 -12.95
N LEU A 455 -30.10 17.06 -11.83
CA LEU A 455 -29.48 15.72 -11.83
C LEU A 455 -30.41 14.68 -12.48
N ILE A 456 -31.72 14.69 -12.18
CA ILE A 456 -32.72 13.83 -12.81
C ILE A 456 -32.73 14.06 -14.33
N SER A 457 -32.80 15.33 -14.78
CA SER A 457 -32.77 15.67 -16.21
C SER A 457 -31.50 15.17 -16.92
N ILE A 458 -30.33 15.25 -16.25
CA ILE A 458 -29.08 14.72 -16.78
C ILE A 458 -29.14 13.19 -16.88
N MET A 459 -29.65 12.52 -15.84
CA MET A 459 -29.80 11.06 -15.82
C MET A 459 -30.65 10.55 -16.95
N GLU A 460 -31.80 11.18 -17.18
CA GLU A 460 -32.73 10.85 -18.29
C GLU A 460 -32.11 11.10 -19.66
N LYS A 461 -31.52 12.27 -19.88
CA LYS A 461 -30.88 12.63 -21.14
C LYS A 461 -29.71 11.75 -21.54
N LEU A 462 -28.93 11.32 -20.57
CA LEU A 462 -27.73 10.51 -20.80
C LEU A 462 -27.94 9.00 -20.60
N GLY A 463 -29.13 8.59 -20.13
CA GLY A 463 -29.45 7.18 -19.86
C GLY A 463 -28.58 6.56 -18.76
N LEU A 464 -28.29 7.33 -17.72
CA LEU A 464 -27.36 6.89 -16.66
C LEU A 464 -28.07 6.00 -15.62
N SER A 465 -27.29 5.10 -14.99
CA SER A 465 -27.79 4.18 -13.96
C SER A 465 -27.91 4.87 -12.59
N MET A 466 -28.69 4.26 -11.66
CA MET A 466 -28.75 4.72 -10.27
C MET A 466 -27.39 4.69 -9.56
N ARG A 467 -26.47 3.83 -9.97
CA ARG A 467 -25.09 3.85 -9.46
C ARG A 467 -24.36 5.13 -9.88
N ALA A 468 -24.54 5.56 -11.13
CA ALA A 468 -24.00 6.83 -11.64
C ALA A 468 -24.57 8.03 -10.88
N TYR A 469 -25.85 7.99 -10.49
CA TYR A 469 -26.49 9.02 -9.66
C TYR A 469 -25.69 9.29 -8.37
N PHE A 470 -25.47 8.27 -7.56
CA PHE A 470 -24.74 8.44 -6.30
C PHE A 470 -23.27 8.85 -6.52
N ARG A 471 -22.63 8.42 -7.60
CA ARG A 471 -21.26 8.83 -7.94
C ARG A 471 -21.17 10.29 -8.31
N ILE A 472 -22.10 10.78 -9.12
CA ILE A 472 -22.18 12.21 -9.48
C ILE A 472 -22.29 13.05 -8.20
N ILE A 473 -23.13 12.65 -7.25
CA ILE A 473 -23.28 13.38 -5.97
C ILE A 473 -21.98 13.41 -5.18
N LYS A 474 -21.28 12.26 -5.06
CA LYS A 474 -19.96 12.20 -4.36
C LYS A 474 -18.92 13.11 -5.00
N VAL A 475 -18.84 13.10 -6.33
CA VAL A 475 -17.92 13.96 -7.09
C VAL A 475 -18.33 15.43 -6.98
N ALA A 476 -19.63 15.75 -7.09
CA ALA A 476 -20.14 17.10 -6.90
C ALA A 476 -19.87 17.64 -5.49
N ARG A 477 -19.99 16.79 -4.45
CA ARG A 477 -19.59 17.17 -3.07
C ARG A 477 -18.10 17.49 -3.00
N THR A 478 -17.25 16.73 -3.67
CA THR A 478 -15.81 16.99 -3.70
C THR A 478 -15.47 18.28 -4.44
N ILE A 479 -16.17 18.57 -5.55
CA ILE A 479 -16.03 19.83 -6.28
C ILE A 479 -16.44 21.01 -5.39
N ALA A 480 -17.55 20.88 -4.66
CA ALA A 480 -18.01 21.89 -3.72
C ALA A 480 -17.00 22.11 -2.56
N ASP A 481 -16.35 21.04 -2.06
CA ASP A 481 -15.30 21.14 -1.04
C ASP A 481 -14.07 21.89 -1.57
N LEU A 482 -13.65 21.62 -2.81
CA LEU A 482 -12.57 22.35 -3.49
C LEU A 482 -12.92 23.83 -3.73
N ALA A 483 -14.19 24.12 -3.96
CA ALA A 483 -14.71 25.48 -4.09
C ALA A 483 -15.00 26.16 -2.73
N LEU A 484 -14.70 25.49 -1.60
CA LEU A 484 -14.99 25.94 -0.24
C LEU A 484 -16.50 26.27 -0.04
N SER A 485 -17.36 25.61 -0.83
CA SER A 485 -18.82 25.80 -0.77
C SER A 485 -19.42 24.86 0.27
N GLN A 486 -20.28 25.40 1.15
CA GLN A 486 -21.00 24.61 2.14
C GLN A 486 -22.00 23.66 1.45
N ASP A 487 -22.70 24.15 0.42
CA ASP A 487 -23.75 23.44 -0.29
C ASP A 487 -23.29 23.01 -1.68
N ILE A 488 -23.91 21.94 -2.18
CA ILE A 488 -23.75 21.50 -3.58
C ILE A 488 -24.61 22.41 -4.44
N LYS A 489 -24.01 23.06 -5.44
CA LYS A 489 -24.68 23.95 -6.39
C LYS A 489 -24.88 23.27 -7.76
N PRO A 490 -25.78 23.79 -8.64
CA PRO A 490 -26.02 23.24 -9.97
C PRO A 490 -24.73 23.14 -10.83
N GLU A 491 -23.82 24.09 -10.72
CA GLU A 491 -22.52 24.07 -11.39
C GLU A 491 -21.66 22.87 -11.00
N HIS A 492 -21.68 22.47 -9.72
CA HIS A 492 -20.93 21.31 -9.23
C HIS A 492 -21.52 19.99 -9.77
N ILE A 493 -22.85 19.90 -9.89
CA ILE A 493 -23.53 18.73 -10.50
C ILE A 493 -23.19 18.66 -11.99
N SER A 494 -23.21 19.78 -12.70
CA SER A 494 -22.90 19.84 -14.13
C SER A 494 -21.46 19.43 -14.41
N GLU A 495 -20.49 19.92 -13.64
CA GLU A 495 -19.09 19.53 -13.74
C GLU A 495 -18.91 18.04 -13.43
N ALA A 496 -19.52 17.51 -12.36
CA ALA A 496 -19.45 16.11 -11.98
C ALA A 496 -20.02 15.17 -13.05
N ALA A 497 -21.14 15.55 -13.66
CA ALA A 497 -21.78 14.78 -14.71
C ALA A 497 -20.95 14.72 -16.02
N ALA A 498 -20.13 15.74 -16.29
CA ALA A 498 -19.24 15.74 -17.45
C ALA A 498 -18.20 14.62 -17.41
N TYR A 499 -17.85 14.14 -16.22
CA TYR A 499 -16.90 13.03 -16.01
C TYR A 499 -17.52 11.63 -16.18
N ARG A 500 -18.76 11.51 -16.71
CA ARG A 500 -19.48 10.24 -16.96
C ARG A 500 -19.72 9.97 -18.44
N PHE A 501 -18.78 10.34 -19.29
CA PHE A 501 -18.98 10.27 -20.74
C PHE A 501 -19.04 8.85 -21.32
N LEU A 502 -18.39 7.85 -20.69
CA LEU A 502 -18.42 6.45 -21.14
C LEU A 502 -19.74 5.73 -20.80
N ASP A 503 -20.51 6.25 -19.87
CA ASP A 503 -21.74 5.61 -19.41
C ASP A 503 -22.96 5.95 -20.31
N ARG A 504 -22.82 6.85 -21.27
CA ARG A 504 -23.90 7.28 -22.15
C ARG A 504 -24.38 6.10 -23.01
N GLN A 505 -25.66 5.73 -22.88
CA GLN A 505 -26.25 4.58 -23.61
C GLN A 505 -26.24 4.77 -25.13
N ASN A 506 -26.37 6.00 -25.61
CA ASN A 506 -26.15 6.37 -27.00
C ASN A 506 -24.70 6.84 -27.10
N GLY A 507 -23.75 5.91 -26.99
CA GLY A 507 -22.34 6.24 -26.98
C GLY A 507 -22.05 7.37 -27.98
N PRO A 508 -21.19 8.32 -27.66
CA PRO A 508 -20.95 9.42 -28.55
C PRO A 508 -20.59 8.84 -29.89
N GLY A 509 -21.16 9.38 -30.93
CA GLY A 509 -20.50 9.36 -32.20
C GLY A 509 -19.16 10.03 -32.00
N TRP A 510 -18.32 9.33 -31.31
CA TRP A 510 -16.95 9.74 -31.15
C TRP A 510 -16.27 9.58 -32.48
#